data_c7254113ced42a91965494e4e4b080d3
#
_entry.id   c7254113ced42a91965494e4e4b080d3
#
_cell.length_a   1.000
_cell.length_b   1.000
_cell.length_c   1.000
_cell.angle_alpha   90.00
_cell.angle_beta   90.00
_cell.angle_gamma   90.00
#
_symmetry.space_group_name_H-M   'P 1'
#
loop_
_entity.id
_entity.type
_entity.pdbx_description
1 polymer ?
#
loop_
_entity_poly.entity_id
_entity_poly.type
_entity_poly.pdbx_seq_one_letter_code
_entity_poly.pdbx_strand_id
1 'polypeptide(L)'
;MNKYELAKKINELDGLTNEEKSELLKLLRSQKKYGLVWEDKPENAELRMVDEMPVLEEVPERAIISDDAEAPNHVLIEGDNLEALTALTYTHSGKIDVIYIDPPYNTGNKDFVYNDDYVGKEDCYRHSLWLSFMKRRLKIAKGLLTNRGVVVISIDDNEEARLKILCDEIFGENNHIATLPTIMNLKGNQDEFGFAGTHEYTLVYCICHEECSLGQLPVEDEELDDWLSDEKGYYKKGANLKSTGINAPKEKRPNLYYPILVDINSKVVTTISEEEYSSLYDRKLKSHDDSYIAELRDKYESMGYIFLLPVTNEKGMSWRWSWQKVKTTADEIIVNFNGSDVSLYKKQRPQLGDMPSKKPKSVFYRPEYSSGNGKAELISVLGDSLFGYPKPLRLISDLLSITSSKDSTILDFFAGSGTTLHATMQLNAEDGGHRRCVLATNNENGICENVTYERNRRVIQGYTTPKGEEVPGLTHNNQIGRAHV
;
A
#
# COMPACT_ATOMS: atom_id res chain seq x y z
N MET A 1 -41.64 -2.90 -24.95
CA MET A 1 -41.90 -4.16 -24.23
C MET A 1 -41.17 -4.06 -22.90
N ASN A 2 -41.87 -4.22 -21.79
CA ASN A 2 -41.24 -4.12 -20.47
C ASN A 2 -40.62 -5.48 -20.08
N LYS A 3 -39.73 -5.48 -19.03
CA LYS A 3 -39.05 -6.68 -18.57
C LYS A 3 -39.99 -7.81 -18.12
N TYR A 4 -41.14 -7.45 -17.59
CA TYR A 4 -42.14 -8.40 -17.12
C TYR A 4 -42.77 -9.16 -18.28
N GLU A 5 -43.14 -8.44 -19.36
CA GLU A 5 -43.62 -9.05 -20.59
C GLU A 5 -42.61 -9.93 -21.29
N LEU A 6 -41.28 -9.51 -21.26
CA LEU A 6 -40.24 -10.30 -21.84
C LEU A 6 -39.98 -11.59 -21.00
N ALA A 7 -40.01 -11.47 -19.68
CA ALA A 7 -39.86 -12.63 -18.80
C ALA A 7 -41.01 -13.65 -18.99
N LYS A 8 -42.22 -13.16 -19.21
CA LYS A 8 -43.38 -14.03 -19.52
C LYS A 8 -43.16 -14.77 -20.84
N LYS A 9 -42.71 -14.08 -21.89
CA LYS A 9 -42.38 -14.69 -23.18
C LYS A 9 -41.27 -15.74 -23.08
N ILE A 10 -40.25 -15.49 -22.31
CA ILE A 10 -39.14 -16.47 -22.09
C ILE A 10 -39.69 -17.76 -21.47
N ASN A 11 -40.59 -17.66 -20.50
CA ASN A 11 -41.21 -18.82 -19.89
C ASN A 11 -42.13 -19.61 -20.87
N GLU A 12 -42.71 -18.92 -21.82
CA GLU A 12 -43.64 -19.48 -22.83
C GLU A 12 -42.93 -19.99 -24.10
N LEU A 13 -41.58 -19.75 -24.24
CA LEU A 13 -40.82 -20.20 -25.40
C LEU A 13 -40.67 -21.75 -25.38
N ASP A 14 -41.10 -22.37 -26.48
CA ASP A 14 -40.86 -23.79 -26.72
C ASP A 14 -39.43 -24.03 -27.23
N GLY A 15 -38.85 -25.17 -26.88
CA GLY A 15 -37.50 -25.57 -27.32
C GLY A 15 -36.38 -25.20 -26.37
N LEU A 16 -36.65 -24.50 -25.26
CA LEU A 16 -35.68 -24.23 -24.19
C LEU A 16 -35.93 -25.12 -22.98
N THR A 17 -34.87 -25.63 -22.39
CA THR A 17 -34.92 -26.35 -21.09
C THR A 17 -35.25 -25.39 -19.94
N ASN A 18 -35.70 -25.93 -18.81
CA ASN A 18 -35.98 -25.11 -17.62
C ASN A 18 -34.73 -24.41 -17.09
N GLU A 19 -33.55 -25.00 -17.28
CA GLU A 19 -32.27 -24.39 -16.90
C GLU A 19 -31.92 -23.21 -17.78
N GLU A 20 -32.04 -23.35 -19.11
CA GLU A 20 -31.82 -22.26 -20.07
C GLU A 20 -32.81 -21.11 -19.88
N LYS A 21 -34.09 -21.40 -19.61
CA LYS A 21 -35.09 -20.39 -19.27
C LYS A 21 -34.70 -19.63 -17.96
N SER A 22 -34.25 -20.36 -16.96
CA SER A 22 -33.79 -19.79 -15.69
C SER A 22 -32.58 -18.86 -15.89
N GLU A 23 -31.62 -19.25 -16.74
CA GLU A 23 -30.44 -18.46 -17.08
C GLU A 23 -30.82 -17.19 -17.84
N LEU A 24 -31.67 -17.28 -18.84
CA LEU A 24 -32.21 -16.12 -19.56
C LEU A 24 -32.95 -15.15 -18.65
N LEU A 25 -33.75 -15.66 -17.69
CA LEU A 25 -34.45 -14.85 -16.70
C LEU A 25 -33.48 -14.17 -15.73
N LYS A 26 -32.39 -14.85 -15.33
CA LYS A 26 -31.32 -14.24 -14.55
C LYS A 26 -30.65 -13.10 -15.33
N LEU A 27 -30.29 -13.31 -16.60
CA LEU A 27 -29.71 -12.28 -17.46
C LEU A 27 -30.66 -11.08 -17.64
N LEU A 28 -31.94 -11.33 -17.86
CA LEU A 28 -32.95 -10.27 -17.96
C LEU A 28 -33.10 -9.44 -16.67
N ARG A 29 -32.95 -10.09 -15.50
CA ARG A 29 -33.04 -9.45 -14.18
C ARG A 29 -31.75 -8.77 -13.73
N SER A 30 -30.61 -9.21 -14.26
CA SER A 30 -29.27 -8.72 -13.90
C SER A 30 -28.92 -7.35 -14.50
N GLN A 31 -29.83 -6.38 -14.49
CA GLN A 31 -29.45 -5.02 -14.93
C GLN A 31 -28.58 -4.37 -13.84
N LYS A 32 -27.35 -4.05 -14.20
CA LYS A 32 -26.53 -3.11 -13.43
C LYS A 32 -27.26 -1.76 -13.38
N LYS A 33 -27.50 -1.27 -12.18
CA LYS A 33 -28.04 0.08 -11.98
C LYS A 33 -26.95 1.15 -12.03
N TYR A 34 -25.70 0.73 -11.84
CA TYR A 34 -24.49 1.54 -11.83
C TYR A 34 -23.29 0.68 -12.25
N GLY A 35 -22.27 1.29 -12.87
CA GLY A 35 -21.04 0.64 -13.29
C GLY A 35 -20.86 0.59 -14.81
N LEU A 36 -19.75 -0.05 -15.25
CA LEU A 36 -19.44 -0.21 -16.66
C LEU A 36 -20.24 -1.34 -17.30
N VAL A 37 -20.75 -1.07 -18.51
CA VAL A 37 -21.32 -2.07 -19.39
C VAL A 37 -20.52 -2.06 -20.67
N TRP A 38 -19.96 -3.19 -21.06
CA TRP A 38 -19.17 -3.35 -22.29
C TRP A 38 -19.50 -4.68 -22.97
N GLU A 39 -19.10 -4.83 -24.21
CA GLU A 39 -19.20 -6.08 -24.94
C GLU A 39 -18.07 -7.01 -24.47
N ASP A 40 -18.44 -8.12 -23.85
CA ASP A 40 -17.47 -9.13 -23.37
C ASP A 40 -17.02 -9.97 -24.57
N LYS A 41 -15.71 -9.97 -24.84
CA LYS A 41 -15.09 -10.75 -25.92
C LYS A 41 -14.31 -11.91 -25.31
N PRO A 42 -14.45 -13.14 -25.83
CA PRO A 42 -13.65 -14.27 -25.35
C PRO A 42 -12.18 -14.16 -25.76
N GLU A 43 -11.28 -14.64 -24.92
CA GLU A 43 -9.87 -14.81 -25.24
C GLU A 43 -9.59 -16.23 -25.75
N ASN A 44 -8.59 -16.38 -26.64
CA ASN A 44 -8.17 -17.70 -27.14
C ASN A 44 -7.73 -18.62 -25.99
N ALA A 45 -7.03 -18.10 -25.01
CA ALA A 45 -6.64 -18.84 -23.80
C ALA A 45 -7.88 -19.38 -23.05
N GLU A 46 -8.92 -18.53 -22.84
CA GLU A 46 -10.17 -18.95 -22.21
C GLU A 46 -10.87 -20.08 -22.99
N LEU A 47 -10.89 -19.98 -24.31
CA LEU A 47 -11.50 -21.00 -25.17
C LEU A 47 -10.76 -22.33 -25.11
N ARG A 48 -9.41 -22.31 -25.09
CA ARG A 48 -8.61 -23.54 -24.92
C ARG A 48 -8.88 -24.21 -23.58
N MET A 49 -8.98 -23.43 -22.49
CA MET A 49 -9.23 -23.95 -21.13
C MET A 49 -10.62 -24.59 -20.94
N VAL A 50 -11.52 -24.54 -21.94
CA VAL A 50 -12.77 -25.31 -21.90
C VAL A 50 -12.49 -26.81 -22.01
N ASP A 51 -11.54 -27.20 -22.86
CA ASP A 51 -11.20 -28.59 -23.20
C ASP A 51 -9.86 -29.04 -22.57
N GLU A 52 -8.98 -28.09 -22.21
CA GLU A 52 -7.62 -28.30 -21.72
C GLU A 52 -7.42 -27.68 -20.36
N MET A 53 -6.78 -28.39 -19.43
CA MET A 53 -6.45 -27.87 -18.11
C MET A 53 -4.99 -27.41 -18.07
N PRO A 54 -4.69 -26.16 -17.72
CA PRO A 54 -3.32 -25.71 -17.59
C PRO A 54 -2.66 -26.39 -16.37
N VAL A 55 -1.45 -26.87 -16.57
CA VAL A 55 -0.61 -27.49 -15.54
C VAL A 55 0.77 -26.86 -15.55
N LEU A 56 1.39 -26.75 -14.37
CA LEU A 56 2.76 -26.26 -14.27
C LEU A 56 3.74 -27.41 -14.44
N GLU A 57 4.65 -27.29 -15.40
CA GLU A 57 5.78 -28.20 -15.61
C GLU A 57 7.06 -27.55 -15.07
N GLU A 58 7.73 -28.20 -14.14
CA GLU A 58 8.97 -27.69 -13.55
C GLU A 58 10.13 -27.78 -14.56
N VAL A 59 11.00 -26.74 -14.54
CA VAL A 59 12.23 -26.65 -15.35
C VAL A 59 13.45 -26.69 -14.42
N PRO A 60 13.86 -27.88 -13.94
CA PRO A 60 14.88 -28.02 -12.90
C PRO A 60 16.25 -27.42 -13.26
N GLU A 61 16.62 -27.45 -14.55
CA GLU A 61 17.90 -26.91 -15.04
C GLU A 61 18.00 -25.39 -14.95
N ARG A 62 16.88 -24.71 -14.70
CA ARG A 62 16.81 -23.26 -14.47
C ARG A 62 16.61 -22.89 -13.02
N ALA A 63 16.47 -23.87 -12.13
CA ALA A 63 16.36 -23.61 -10.71
C ALA A 63 17.67 -23.04 -10.14
N ILE A 64 17.56 -22.09 -9.25
CA ILE A 64 18.69 -21.57 -8.44
C ILE A 64 18.40 -21.98 -7.00
N ILE A 65 19.23 -22.85 -6.47
CA ILE A 65 19.07 -23.43 -5.14
C ILE A 65 20.05 -22.74 -4.18
N SER A 66 19.55 -22.34 -3.01
CA SER A 66 20.38 -21.85 -1.89
C SER A 66 20.87 -23.01 -1.04
N ASP A 67 22.05 -22.85 -0.44
CA ASP A 67 22.55 -23.78 0.59
C ASP A 67 21.78 -23.63 1.92
N ASP A 68 21.02 -22.56 2.09
CA ASP A 68 20.15 -22.32 3.25
C ASP A 68 18.79 -22.97 3.01
N ALA A 69 18.45 -23.99 3.79
CA ALA A 69 17.17 -24.71 3.69
C ALA A 69 15.95 -23.84 4.04
N GLU A 70 16.14 -22.76 4.80
CA GLU A 70 15.09 -21.80 5.18
C GLU A 70 14.97 -20.64 4.19
N ALA A 71 15.81 -20.58 3.15
CA ALA A 71 15.74 -19.52 2.15
C ALA A 71 14.38 -19.48 1.46
N PRO A 72 13.79 -18.27 1.28
CA PRO A 72 12.52 -18.13 0.58
C PRO A 72 12.61 -18.71 -0.84
N ASN A 73 11.67 -19.59 -1.16
CA ASN A 73 11.54 -20.13 -2.51
C ASN A 73 10.62 -19.26 -3.34
N HIS A 74 11.20 -18.55 -4.32
CA HIS A 74 10.46 -17.79 -5.31
C HIS A 74 10.13 -18.68 -6.53
N VAL A 75 9.10 -18.30 -7.27
CA VAL A 75 8.67 -19.04 -8.47
C VAL A 75 8.56 -18.09 -9.65
N LEU A 76 9.15 -18.48 -10.78
CA LEU A 76 8.95 -17.82 -12.08
C LEU A 76 8.18 -18.77 -13.00
N ILE A 77 7.01 -18.37 -13.45
CA ILE A 77 6.15 -19.10 -14.38
C ILE A 77 6.25 -18.45 -15.76
N GLU A 78 6.65 -19.23 -16.75
CA GLU A 78 6.64 -18.83 -18.16
C GLU A 78 5.36 -19.31 -18.82
N GLY A 79 4.58 -18.38 -19.38
CA GLY A 79 3.38 -18.68 -20.13
C GLY A 79 2.36 -17.54 -20.11
N ASP A 80 1.16 -17.80 -20.64
CA ASP A 80 0.05 -16.85 -20.54
C ASP A 80 -0.40 -16.67 -19.09
N ASN A 81 -0.60 -15.42 -18.69
CA ASN A 81 -0.92 -15.14 -17.29
C ASN A 81 -2.33 -15.59 -16.87
N LEU A 82 -3.29 -15.75 -17.79
CA LEU A 82 -4.61 -16.31 -17.49
C LEU A 82 -4.51 -17.81 -17.19
N GLU A 83 -3.68 -18.53 -17.97
CA GLU A 83 -3.38 -19.94 -17.77
C GLU A 83 -2.59 -20.16 -16.48
N ALA A 84 -1.55 -19.33 -16.24
CA ALA A 84 -0.77 -19.33 -15.01
C ALA A 84 -1.64 -19.09 -13.76
N LEU A 85 -2.50 -18.07 -13.79
CA LEU A 85 -3.45 -17.79 -12.71
C LEU A 85 -4.41 -18.96 -12.46
N THR A 86 -4.90 -19.60 -13.53
CA THR A 86 -5.78 -20.76 -13.42
C THR A 86 -5.06 -21.93 -12.75
N ALA A 87 -3.83 -22.25 -13.19
CA ALA A 87 -3.00 -23.29 -12.57
C ALA A 87 -2.73 -22.99 -11.06
N LEU A 88 -2.47 -21.72 -10.72
CA LEU A 88 -2.25 -21.30 -9.33
C LEU A 88 -3.48 -21.48 -8.43
N THR A 89 -4.70 -21.54 -8.97
CA THR A 89 -5.89 -21.78 -8.14
C THR A 89 -5.84 -23.13 -7.41
N TYR A 90 -5.17 -24.14 -7.96
CA TYR A 90 -5.05 -25.46 -7.33
C TYR A 90 -4.09 -25.48 -6.15
N THR A 91 -3.11 -24.58 -6.13
CA THR A 91 -2.04 -24.58 -5.12
C THR A 91 -2.04 -23.38 -4.19
N HIS A 92 -2.50 -22.21 -4.67
CA HIS A 92 -2.38 -20.92 -4.00
C HIS A 92 -3.72 -20.24 -3.67
N SER A 93 -4.86 -20.92 -3.78
CA SER A 93 -6.16 -20.35 -3.40
C SER A 93 -6.14 -19.87 -1.94
N GLY A 94 -6.44 -18.59 -1.71
CA GLY A 94 -6.47 -17.99 -0.38
C GLY A 94 -5.10 -17.90 0.33
N LYS A 95 -3.98 -17.94 -0.41
CA LYS A 95 -2.61 -17.95 0.16
C LYS A 95 -1.73 -16.76 -0.25
N ILE A 96 -2.20 -15.91 -1.15
CA ILE A 96 -1.47 -14.74 -1.61
C ILE A 96 -1.82 -13.55 -0.71
N ASP A 97 -0.82 -12.88 -0.16
CA ASP A 97 -1.02 -11.72 0.70
C ASP A 97 -0.99 -10.41 -0.07
N VAL A 98 -0.17 -10.32 -1.11
CA VAL A 98 -0.05 -9.11 -1.94
C VAL A 98 -0.04 -9.50 -3.41
N ILE A 99 -0.85 -8.79 -4.20
CA ILE A 99 -0.75 -8.79 -5.65
C ILE A 99 -0.27 -7.41 -6.07
N TYR A 100 0.88 -7.33 -6.74
CA TYR A 100 1.30 -6.16 -7.48
C TYR A 100 1.27 -6.48 -8.96
N ILE A 101 0.68 -5.60 -9.76
CA ILE A 101 0.67 -5.74 -11.23
C ILE A 101 0.85 -4.40 -11.94
N ASP A 102 1.50 -4.50 -13.09
CA ASP A 102 1.71 -3.42 -14.06
C ASP A 102 1.18 -3.87 -15.43
N PRO A 103 -0.17 -3.87 -15.64
CA PRO A 103 -0.77 -4.36 -16.87
C PRO A 103 -0.47 -3.43 -18.05
N PRO A 104 -0.66 -3.86 -19.31
CA PRO A 104 -0.57 -2.96 -20.45
C PRO A 104 -1.55 -1.80 -20.30
N TYR A 105 -1.10 -0.56 -20.60
CA TYR A 105 -1.89 0.66 -20.38
C TYR A 105 -2.89 0.97 -21.48
N ASN A 106 -2.90 0.15 -22.53
CA ASN A 106 -3.81 0.29 -23.67
C ASN A 106 -3.68 1.66 -24.36
N THR A 107 -2.45 2.14 -24.51
CA THR A 107 -2.16 3.46 -25.14
C THR A 107 -2.45 3.47 -26.64
N GLY A 108 -2.59 2.27 -27.24
CA GLY A 108 -2.72 2.07 -28.67
C GLY A 108 -1.39 2.19 -29.44
N ASN A 109 -0.26 2.23 -28.76
CA ASN A 109 1.08 2.25 -29.33
C ASN A 109 1.74 0.87 -29.33
N LYS A 110 0.97 -0.18 -29.66
CA LYS A 110 1.41 -1.60 -29.66
C LYS A 110 1.86 -2.10 -28.28
N ASP A 111 1.25 -1.60 -27.22
CA ASP A 111 1.48 -1.99 -25.85
C ASP A 111 0.47 -2.99 -25.30
N PHE A 112 -0.61 -3.26 -26.07
CA PHE A 112 -1.65 -4.22 -25.69
C PHE A 112 -1.94 -5.19 -26.87
N VAL A 113 -1.84 -6.48 -26.58
CA VAL A 113 -2.15 -7.59 -27.49
C VAL A 113 -3.41 -8.30 -26.99
N TYR A 114 -4.33 -8.62 -27.89
CA TYR A 114 -5.53 -9.40 -27.63
C TYR A 114 -5.73 -10.44 -28.72
N ASN A 115 -5.74 -11.72 -28.36
CA ASN A 115 -5.82 -12.84 -29.31
C ASN A 115 -4.78 -12.74 -30.45
N ASP A 116 -3.53 -12.48 -30.09
CA ASP A 116 -2.36 -12.37 -30.99
C ASP A 116 -2.33 -11.09 -31.86
N ASP A 117 -3.34 -10.22 -31.78
CA ASP A 117 -3.41 -8.97 -32.52
C ASP A 117 -3.16 -7.73 -31.62
N TYR A 118 -2.36 -6.78 -32.11
CA TYR A 118 -2.20 -5.49 -31.44
C TYR A 118 -3.47 -4.66 -31.53
N VAL A 119 -3.94 -4.17 -30.39
CA VAL A 119 -5.10 -3.28 -30.29
C VAL A 119 -4.67 -1.83 -30.54
N GLY A 120 -5.10 -1.26 -31.67
CA GLY A 120 -4.74 0.10 -32.08
C GLY A 120 -5.64 1.19 -31.49
N LYS A 121 -5.21 2.46 -31.63
CA LYS A 121 -6.00 3.63 -31.18
C LYS A 121 -7.35 3.75 -31.87
N GLU A 122 -7.44 3.33 -33.12
CA GLU A 122 -8.65 3.40 -33.95
C GLU A 122 -9.63 2.24 -33.71
N ASP A 123 -9.27 1.25 -32.88
CA ASP A 123 -10.16 0.14 -32.55
C ASP A 123 -11.29 0.62 -31.65
N CYS A 124 -12.53 0.55 -32.17
CA CYS A 124 -13.72 0.97 -31.44
C CYS A 124 -14.04 0.10 -30.21
N TYR A 125 -13.49 -1.11 -30.14
CA TYR A 125 -13.62 -2.04 -29.02
C TYR A 125 -12.42 -2.01 -28.05
N ARG A 126 -11.43 -1.18 -28.28
CA ARG A 126 -10.17 -1.10 -27.50
C ARG A 126 -10.39 -1.22 -26.00
N HIS A 127 -11.27 -0.41 -25.45
CA HIS A 127 -11.57 -0.41 -24.02
C HIS A 127 -12.35 -1.66 -23.57
N SER A 128 -13.25 -2.18 -24.42
CA SER A 128 -14.02 -3.40 -24.14
C SER A 128 -13.13 -4.64 -24.09
N LEU A 129 -12.18 -4.74 -25.04
CA LEU A 129 -11.18 -5.81 -25.09
C LEU A 129 -10.31 -5.77 -23.84
N TRP A 130 -9.80 -4.59 -23.49
CA TRP A 130 -8.96 -4.42 -22.30
C TRP A 130 -9.71 -4.73 -20.99
N LEU A 131 -10.95 -4.29 -20.86
CA LEU A 131 -11.78 -4.58 -19.68
C LEU A 131 -12.09 -6.08 -19.57
N SER A 132 -12.36 -6.77 -20.68
CA SER A 132 -12.58 -8.20 -20.71
C SER A 132 -11.33 -8.96 -20.27
N PHE A 133 -10.17 -8.57 -20.81
CA PHE A 133 -8.86 -9.08 -20.44
C PHE A 133 -8.56 -8.94 -18.96
N MET A 134 -8.70 -7.74 -18.41
CA MET A 134 -8.42 -7.46 -16.98
C MET A 134 -9.44 -8.14 -16.06
N LYS A 135 -10.73 -8.15 -16.41
CA LYS A 135 -11.79 -8.75 -15.60
C LYS A 135 -11.55 -10.22 -15.30
N ARG A 136 -11.15 -10.99 -16.29
CA ARG A 136 -10.89 -12.44 -16.15
C ARG A 136 -9.78 -12.67 -15.15
N ARG A 137 -8.65 -12.00 -15.34
CA ARG A 137 -7.46 -12.09 -14.49
C ARG A 137 -7.73 -11.65 -13.06
N LEU A 138 -8.33 -10.48 -12.88
CA LEU A 138 -8.65 -9.95 -11.56
C LEU A 138 -9.66 -10.79 -10.78
N LYS A 139 -10.62 -11.45 -11.46
CA LYS A 139 -11.55 -12.36 -10.80
C LYS A 139 -10.85 -13.60 -10.24
N ILE A 140 -9.94 -14.22 -11.01
CA ILE A 140 -9.16 -15.35 -10.53
C ILE A 140 -8.22 -14.90 -9.42
N ALA A 141 -7.49 -13.81 -9.64
CA ALA A 141 -6.56 -13.22 -8.69
C ALA A 141 -7.21 -12.93 -7.32
N LYS A 142 -8.46 -12.46 -7.31
CA LYS A 142 -9.23 -12.29 -6.08
C LYS A 142 -9.35 -13.59 -5.28
N GLY A 143 -9.57 -14.73 -5.94
CA GLY A 143 -9.68 -16.04 -5.30
C GLY A 143 -8.36 -16.58 -4.72
N LEU A 144 -7.23 -16.04 -5.18
CA LEU A 144 -5.91 -16.39 -4.66
C LEU A 144 -5.55 -15.63 -3.38
N LEU A 145 -6.17 -14.47 -3.13
CA LEU A 145 -5.87 -13.59 -2.00
C LEU A 145 -6.39 -14.13 -0.67
N THR A 146 -5.60 -13.91 0.38
CA THR A 146 -6.05 -14.08 1.77
C THR A 146 -7.10 -13.02 2.12
N ASN A 147 -7.82 -13.19 3.23
CA ASN A 147 -8.76 -12.17 3.73
C ASN A 147 -8.08 -10.82 4.03
N ARG A 148 -6.78 -10.82 4.36
CA ARG A 148 -5.96 -9.62 4.58
C ARG A 148 -5.29 -9.12 3.31
N GLY A 149 -5.50 -9.83 2.20
CA GLY A 149 -4.80 -9.60 0.95
C GLY A 149 -5.03 -8.22 0.37
N VAL A 150 -3.96 -7.68 -0.24
CA VAL A 150 -3.94 -6.35 -0.87
C VAL A 150 -3.60 -6.49 -2.34
N VAL A 151 -4.28 -5.70 -3.16
CA VAL A 151 -4.00 -5.56 -4.61
C VAL A 151 -3.49 -4.16 -4.88
N VAL A 152 -2.38 -4.08 -5.60
CA VAL A 152 -1.73 -2.85 -6.04
C VAL A 152 -1.59 -2.88 -7.55
N ILE A 153 -2.18 -1.93 -8.25
CA ILE A 153 -2.21 -1.91 -9.72
C ILE A 153 -1.70 -0.56 -10.21
N SER A 154 -0.61 -0.59 -10.99
CA SER A 154 -0.14 0.59 -11.72
C SER A 154 -0.95 0.77 -13.00
N ILE A 155 -1.30 2.01 -13.35
CA ILE A 155 -2.06 2.34 -14.57
C ILE A 155 -1.90 3.83 -14.90
N ASP A 156 -2.07 4.20 -16.16
CA ASP A 156 -2.11 5.60 -16.60
C ASP A 156 -3.54 6.12 -16.88
N ASP A 157 -3.63 7.36 -17.35
CA ASP A 157 -4.89 8.04 -17.68
C ASP A 157 -5.73 7.33 -18.76
N ASN A 158 -5.14 6.44 -19.58
CA ASN A 158 -5.88 5.77 -20.64
C ASN A 158 -6.98 4.86 -20.09
N GLU A 159 -6.70 4.14 -18.99
CA GLU A 159 -7.65 3.16 -18.43
C GLU A 159 -7.93 3.31 -16.92
N GLU A 160 -7.33 4.27 -16.20
CA GLU A 160 -7.51 4.44 -14.74
C GLU A 160 -8.98 4.45 -14.32
N ALA A 161 -9.78 5.33 -14.91
CA ALA A 161 -11.18 5.50 -14.54
C ALA A 161 -12.01 4.21 -14.76
N ARG A 162 -11.71 3.46 -15.84
CA ARG A 162 -12.39 2.20 -16.16
C ARG A 162 -11.94 1.08 -15.24
N LEU A 163 -10.64 1.00 -14.99
CA LEU A 163 -10.06 0.03 -14.06
C LEU A 163 -10.58 0.23 -12.65
N LYS A 164 -10.68 1.50 -12.19
CA LYS A 164 -11.25 1.83 -10.88
C LYS A 164 -12.66 1.26 -10.72
N ILE A 165 -13.54 1.48 -11.71
CA ILE A 165 -14.92 0.98 -11.65
C ILE A 165 -14.95 -0.56 -11.74
N LEU A 166 -14.09 -1.17 -12.56
CA LEU A 166 -13.97 -2.61 -12.63
C LEU A 166 -13.51 -3.22 -11.29
N CYS A 167 -12.54 -2.61 -10.64
CA CYS A 167 -12.05 -3.02 -9.33
C CYS A 167 -13.12 -2.84 -8.23
N ASP A 168 -13.90 -1.75 -8.27
CA ASP A 168 -15.04 -1.57 -7.36
C ASP A 168 -16.07 -2.69 -7.51
N GLU A 169 -16.31 -3.16 -8.74
CA GLU A 169 -17.21 -4.29 -9.00
C GLU A 169 -16.65 -5.62 -8.49
N ILE A 170 -15.35 -5.85 -8.66
CA ILE A 170 -14.71 -7.12 -8.30
C ILE A 170 -14.40 -7.19 -6.80
N PHE A 171 -13.73 -6.19 -6.26
CA PHE A 171 -13.24 -6.17 -4.87
C PHE A 171 -14.24 -5.55 -3.90
N GLY A 172 -15.12 -4.66 -4.38
CA GLY A 172 -16.07 -3.88 -3.59
C GLY A 172 -15.57 -2.45 -3.36
N GLU A 173 -16.45 -1.46 -3.53
CA GLU A 173 -16.13 -0.04 -3.35
C GLU A 173 -15.60 0.28 -1.93
N ASN A 174 -16.13 -0.38 -0.90
CA ASN A 174 -15.71 -0.20 0.49
C ASN A 174 -14.29 -0.73 0.77
N ASN A 175 -13.76 -1.56 -0.11
CA ASN A 175 -12.43 -2.13 -0.01
C ASN A 175 -11.37 -1.35 -0.82
N HIS A 176 -11.76 -0.24 -1.44
CA HIS A 176 -10.84 0.70 -2.03
C HIS A 176 -10.06 1.44 -0.92
N ILE A 177 -8.73 1.32 -0.93
CA ILE A 177 -7.86 1.97 0.06
C ILE A 177 -7.42 3.33 -0.44
N ALA A 178 -6.88 3.38 -1.67
CA ALA A 178 -6.37 4.61 -2.26
C ALA A 178 -6.24 4.52 -3.78
N THR A 179 -6.36 5.66 -4.44
CA THR A 179 -5.83 5.95 -5.77
C THR A 179 -4.69 6.95 -5.58
N LEU A 180 -3.46 6.53 -5.83
CA LEU A 180 -2.26 7.31 -5.57
C LEU A 180 -1.75 7.90 -6.88
N PRO A 181 -1.80 9.22 -7.09
CA PRO A 181 -0.98 9.85 -8.13
C PRO A 181 0.49 9.56 -7.83
N THR A 182 1.14 8.84 -8.75
CA THR A 182 2.53 8.40 -8.63
C THR A 182 3.37 9.20 -9.60
N ILE A 183 4.21 10.08 -9.08
CA ILE A 183 5.01 11.00 -9.88
C ILE A 183 6.19 10.26 -10.50
N MET A 184 6.18 10.10 -11.82
CA MET A 184 7.20 9.38 -12.58
C MET A 184 8.18 10.30 -13.31
N ASN A 185 7.79 11.54 -13.58
CA ASN A 185 8.62 12.50 -14.29
C ASN A 185 8.22 13.94 -13.97
N LEU A 186 8.89 14.60 -13.01
CA LEU A 186 8.58 15.99 -12.66
C LEU A 186 8.83 16.99 -13.79
N LYS A 187 9.68 16.66 -14.78
CA LYS A 187 9.90 17.54 -15.94
C LYS A 187 8.71 17.52 -16.91
N GLY A 188 7.88 16.48 -16.82
CA GLY A 188 6.73 16.25 -17.67
C GLY A 188 7.09 15.79 -19.09
N ASN A 189 6.21 14.99 -19.66
CA ASN A 189 6.25 14.68 -21.10
C ASN A 189 5.65 15.83 -21.87
N GLN A 190 6.44 16.44 -22.76
CA GLN A 190 6.02 17.60 -23.55
C GLN A 190 5.18 17.21 -24.79
N ASP A 191 5.08 15.92 -25.08
CA ASP A 191 4.35 15.39 -26.23
C ASP A 191 2.84 15.32 -25.99
N GLU A 192 2.39 15.53 -24.74
CA GLU A 192 0.97 15.53 -24.38
C GLU A 192 0.32 16.86 -24.65
N PHE A 193 -0.94 16.82 -25.11
CA PHE A 193 -1.71 18.04 -25.40
C PHE A 193 -2.18 18.73 -24.13
N GLY A 194 -1.81 20.00 -23.99
CA GLY A 194 -2.30 20.90 -22.94
C GLY A 194 -1.44 20.90 -21.69
N PHE A 195 -1.29 19.77 -21.01
CA PHE A 195 -0.49 19.64 -19.80
C PHE A 195 0.64 18.63 -20.00
N ALA A 196 1.80 18.93 -19.43
CA ALA A 196 2.91 18.00 -19.46
C ALA A 196 2.61 16.82 -18.49
N GLY A 197 2.60 15.58 -19.00
CA GLY A 197 2.36 14.38 -18.22
C GLY A 197 3.48 14.13 -17.20
N THR A 198 3.14 14.12 -15.91
CA THR A 198 4.11 13.99 -14.81
C THR A 198 3.91 12.72 -13.99
N HIS A 199 2.77 12.08 -14.09
CA HIS A 199 2.37 11.00 -13.18
C HIS A 199 1.59 9.89 -13.90
N GLU A 200 1.53 8.77 -13.24
CA GLU A 200 0.60 7.68 -13.45
C GLU A 200 -0.17 7.44 -12.14
N TYR A 201 -1.01 6.44 -12.09
CA TYR A 201 -1.77 6.09 -10.90
C TYR A 201 -1.37 4.73 -10.35
N THR A 202 -1.47 4.59 -9.04
CA THR A 202 -1.42 3.30 -8.36
C THR A 202 -2.72 3.10 -7.59
N LEU A 203 -3.54 2.14 -8.02
CA LEU A 203 -4.77 1.77 -7.33
C LEU A 203 -4.47 0.73 -6.26
N VAL A 204 -5.00 0.92 -5.06
CA VAL A 204 -4.81 0.00 -3.93
C VAL A 204 -6.17 -0.45 -3.40
N TYR A 205 -6.38 -1.76 -3.38
CA TYR A 205 -7.57 -2.42 -2.84
C TYR A 205 -7.18 -3.48 -1.82
N CYS A 206 -8.08 -3.80 -0.90
CA CYS A 206 -7.97 -4.98 -0.04
C CYS A 206 -9.14 -5.95 -0.27
N ILE A 207 -9.06 -7.14 0.31
CA ILE A 207 -10.18 -8.10 0.29
C ILE A 207 -11.20 -7.78 1.38
N CYS A 208 -10.74 -7.40 2.56
CA CYS A 208 -11.58 -7.04 3.71
C CYS A 208 -10.96 -5.86 4.44
N HIS A 209 -11.62 -4.71 4.42
CA HIS A 209 -11.11 -3.46 5.00
C HIS A 209 -10.88 -3.57 6.52
N GLU A 210 -11.70 -4.34 7.22
CA GLU A 210 -11.62 -4.52 8.66
C GLU A 210 -10.42 -5.39 9.09
N GLU A 211 -9.95 -6.29 8.21
CA GLU A 211 -8.81 -7.18 8.47
C GLU A 211 -7.51 -6.68 7.87
N CYS A 212 -7.58 -5.70 6.96
CA CYS A 212 -6.43 -5.15 6.26
C CYS A 212 -5.59 -4.25 7.19
N SER A 213 -4.28 -4.40 7.10
CA SER A 213 -3.33 -3.53 7.80
C SER A 213 -2.20 -3.12 6.86
N LEU A 214 -1.97 -1.83 6.75
CA LEU A 214 -0.88 -1.28 5.95
C LEU A 214 0.29 -0.86 6.85
N GLY A 215 1.50 -1.10 6.35
CA GLY A 215 2.74 -0.67 6.98
C GLY A 215 3.01 0.83 6.85
N GLN A 216 4.16 1.21 7.35
CA GLN A 216 4.71 2.56 7.24
C GLN A 216 6.06 2.51 6.52
N LEU A 217 6.44 3.62 5.90
CA LEU A 217 7.75 3.75 5.31
C LEU A 217 8.79 4.12 6.38
N PRO A 218 10.02 3.61 6.30
CA PRO A 218 11.10 4.08 7.13
C PRO A 218 11.33 5.57 6.89
N VAL A 219 11.80 6.26 7.93
CA VAL A 219 12.25 7.65 7.83
C VAL A 219 13.64 7.66 7.20
N GLU A 220 13.89 8.58 6.28
CA GLU A 220 15.20 8.73 5.62
C GLU A 220 16.20 9.44 6.53
N ASP A 221 17.49 9.25 6.26
CA ASP A 221 18.57 9.79 7.08
C ASP A 221 18.46 11.31 7.31
N GLU A 222 18.06 12.06 6.29
CA GLU A 222 17.85 13.51 6.38
C GLU A 222 16.71 13.91 7.35
N GLU A 223 15.72 13.04 7.53
CA GLU A 223 14.59 13.25 8.46
C GLU A 223 14.88 12.67 9.85
N LEU A 224 15.98 11.91 10.03
CA LEU A 224 16.38 11.34 11.33
C LEU A 224 16.88 12.42 12.30
N ASP A 225 17.36 13.55 11.81
CA ASP A 225 17.80 14.68 12.63
C ASP A 225 16.69 15.24 13.53
N ASP A 226 15.43 15.06 13.17
CA ASP A 226 14.27 15.42 13.97
C ASP A 226 13.95 14.42 15.09
N TRP A 227 14.63 13.27 15.09
CA TRP A 227 14.39 12.20 16.05
C TRP A 227 15.47 12.19 17.16
N LEU A 228 15.00 12.11 18.38
CA LEU A 228 15.81 11.95 19.57
C LEU A 228 15.65 10.52 20.08
N SER A 229 16.57 10.08 20.97
CA SER A 229 16.47 8.77 21.61
C SER A 229 16.50 8.90 23.13
N ASP A 230 15.80 8.00 23.81
CA ASP A 230 15.87 7.78 25.26
C ASP A 230 15.87 6.27 25.55
N GLU A 231 15.78 5.86 26.81
CA GLU A 231 15.79 4.45 27.23
C GLU A 231 14.66 3.61 26.58
N LYS A 232 13.58 4.26 26.12
CA LYS A 232 12.44 3.63 25.45
C LYS A 232 12.55 3.64 23.92
N GLY A 233 13.70 4.08 23.35
CA GLY A 233 13.96 4.16 21.93
C GLY A 233 13.73 5.55 21.32
N TYR A 234 13.58 5.61 20.01
CA TYR A 234 13.43 6.85 19.27
C TYR A 234 12.10 7.57 19.55
N TYR A 235 12.16 8.91 19.56
CA TYR A 235 10.98 9.76 19.61
C TYR A 235 11.23 11.11 18.93
N LYS A 236 10.17 11.78 18.52
CA LYS A 236 10.21 13.17 18.04
C LYS A 236 9.15 14.01 18.73
N LYS A 237 9.26 15.33 18.55
CA LYS A 237 8.29 16.28 19.06
C LYS A 237 6.93 16.08 18.37
N GLY A 238 5.95 15.59 19.10
CA GLY A 238 4.60 15.36 18.63
C GLY A 238 3.66 16.55 18.86
N ALA A 239 2.37 16.27 18.97
CA ALA A 239 1.36 17.32 19.18
C ALA A 239 1.50 18.01 20.53
N ASN A 240 1.18 19.32 20.58
CA ASN A 240 1.06 20.07 21.84
C ASN A 240 0.03 19.42 22.76
N LEU A 241 0.31 19.33 24.05
CA LEU A 241 -0.58 18.78 25.06
C LEU A 241 -1.83 19.63 25.25
N LYS A 242 -1.75 20.95 25.02
CA LYS A 242 -2.90 21.84 25.07
C LYS A 242 -3.82 21.58 23.87
N SER A 243 -5.09 21.34 24.14
CA SER A 243 -6.09 21.15 23.10
C SER A 243 -6.43 22.44 22.37
N THR A 244 -6.75 22.32 21.09
CA THR A 244 -7.23 23.40 20.22
C THR A 244 -8.52 22.97 19.53
N GLY A 245 -9.31 23.93 19.04
CA GLY A 245 -10.55 23.67 18.31
C GLY A 245 -11.82 23.74 19.16
N ILE A 246 -12.97 23.43 18.56
CA ILE A 246 -14.32 23.65 19.08
C ILE A 246 -14.59 22.95 20.44
N ASN A 247 -13.92 21.85 20.72
CA ASN A 247 -14.10 21.06 21.94
C ASN A 247 -12.99 21.28 22.99
N ALA A 248 -12.12 22.28 22.79
CA ALA A 248 -11.03 22.59 23.70
C ALA A 248 -11.41 23.39 24.97
N PRO A 249 -12.46 24.21 25.00
CA PRO A 249 -12.79 24.98 26.19
C PRO A 249 -13.01 24.13 27.44
N LYS A 250 -12.57 24.65 28.64
CA LYS A 250 -12.65 23.95 29.92
C LYS A 250 -14.07 23.56 30.30
N GLU A 251 -15.07 24.34 29.89
CA GLU A 251 -16.48 24.09 30.16
C GLU A 251 -16.99 22.81 29.49
N LYS A 252 -16.44 22.46 28.31
CA LYS A 252 -16.79 21.22 27.60
C LYS A 252 -16.08 19.99 28.15
N ARG A 253 -14.90 20.18 28.75
CA ARG A 253 -14.03 19.09 29.25
C ARG A 253 -13.43 19.47 30.62
N PRO A 254 -14.26 19.70 31.65
CA PRO A 254 -13.79 20.23 32.92
C PRO A 254 -12.73 19.36 33.61
N ASN A 255 -12.83 18.05 33.51
CA ASN A 255 -11.84 17.12 34.06
C ASN A 255 -10.46 17.16 33.38
N LEU A 256 -10.34 17.86 32.24
CA LEU A 256 -9.07 18.04 31.52
C LEU A 256 -8.47 19.45 31.73
N TYR A 257 -9.02 20.23 32.67
CA TYR A 257 -8.48 21.52 33.08
C TYR A 257 -7.90 21.38 34.49
N TYR A 258 -6.60 21.20 34.59
CA TYR A 258 -5.85 21.01 35.84
C TYR A 258 -4.41 21.46 35.64
N PRO A 259 -3.65 21.79 36.69
CA PRO A 259 -2.27 22.20 36.57
C PRO A 259 -1.34 21.02 36.27
N ILE A 260 -0.43 21.26 35.33
CA ILE A 260 0.77 20.45 35.13
C ILE A 260 1.96 21.23 35.69
N LEU A 261 2.82 20.57 36.44
CA LEU A 261 3.94 21.14 37.15
C LEU A 261 5.23 20.74 36.44
N VAL A 262 6.12 21.70 36.22
CA VAL A 262 7.45 21.46 35.67
C VAL A 262 8.49 21.96 36.66
N ASP A 263 9.33 21.08 37.15
CA ASP A 263 10.45 21.48 38.02
C ASP A 263 11.44 22.33 37.21
N ILE A 264 11.77 23.51 37.74
CA ILE A 264 12.60 24.51 37.06
C ILE A 264 14.01 23.96 36.77
N ASN A 265 14.57 23.19 37.70
CA ASN A 265 15.95 22.71 37.62
C ASN A 265 16.09 21.43 36.85
N SER A 266 15.29 20.40 37.19
CA SER A 266 15.37 19.06 36.58
C SER A 266 14.57 18.94 35.30
N LYS A 267 13.65 19.87 34.99
CA LYS A 267 12.69 19.84 33.90
C LYS A 267 11.74 18.63 33.93
N VAL A 268 11.64 17.99 35.11
CA VAL A 268 10.75 16.84 35.29
C VAL A 268 9.31 17.36 35.38
N VAL A 269 8.44 16.67 34.63
CA VAL A 269 7.01 16.95 34.60
C VAL A 269 6.30 16.12 35.67
N THR A 270 5.40 16.73 36.37
CA THR A 270 4.51 16.07 37.32
C THR A 270 3.15 16.78 37.35
N THR A 271 2.28 16.42 38.25
CA THR A 271 0.98 17.07 38.46
C THR A 271 0.64 17.09 39.96
N ILE A 272 -0.39 17.82 40.33
CA ILE A 272 -0.90 17.93 41.69
C ILE A 272 -1.38 16.58 42.25
N SER A 273 -1.58 16.49 43.57
CA SER A 273 -2.09 15.29 44.23
C SER A 273 -3.53 14.94 43.80
N GLU A 274 -3.98 13.73 44.11
CA GLU A 274 -5.33 13.27 43.74
C GLU A 274 -6.41 14.01 44.54
N GLU A 275 -6.11 14.34 45.79
CA GLU A 275 -7.01 15.13 46.64
C GLU A 275 -7.16 16.55 46.08
N GLU A 276 -6.04 17.18 45.71
CA GLU A 276 -6.06 18.53 45.12
C GLU A 276 -6.78 18.54 43.78
N TYR A 277 -6.51 17.53 42.90
CA TYR A 277 -7.19 17.41 41.64
C TYR A 277 -8.71 17.25 41.80
N SER A 278 -9.14 16.42 42.76
CA SER A 278 -10.55 16.18 43.02
C SER A 278 -11.29 17.43 43.54
N SER A 279 -10.56 18.36 44.14
CA SER A 279 -11.08 19.62 44.71
C SER A 279 -11.13 20.77 43.69
N LEU A 280 -10.54 20.61 42.48
CA LEU A 280 -10.50 21.69 41.48
C LEU A 280 -11.84 22.07 40.87
N TYR A 281 -12.77 21.10 40.76
CA TYR A 281 -14.02 21.27 40.02
C TYR A 281 -15.23 20.86 40.85
N ASP A 282 -16.09 21.84 41.13
CA ASP A 282 -17.38 21.59 41.80
C ASP A 282 -18.40 21.08 40.75
N ARG A 283 -18.80 19.83 40.91
CA ARG A 283 -19.79 19.18 40.00
C ARG A 283 -21.20 19.75 40.17
N LYS A 284 -21.54 20.33 41.36
CA LYS A 284 -22.86 20.90 41.61
C LYS A 284 -22.95 22.30 41.00
N LEU A 285 -21.91 23.10 41.17
CA LEU A 285 -21.83 24.46 40.63
C LEU A 285 -21.37 24.45 39.13
N LYS A 286 -20.87 23.33 38.63
CA LYS A 286 -20.29 23.19 37.30
C LYS A 286 -19.19 24.21 36.99
N SER A 287 -18.40 24.57 37.99
CA SER A 287 -17.33 25.56 37.88
C SER A 287 -16.06 25.09 38.58
N HIS A 288 -14.91 25.60 38.10
CA HIS A 288 -13.63 25.43 38.78
C HIS A 288 -13.53 26.47 39.93
N ASP A 289 -12.86 26.06 40.99
CA ASP A 289 -12.53 26.97 42.10
C ASP A 289 -11.26 27.74 41.75
N ASP A 290 -11.44 28.91 41.17
CA ASP A 290 -10.31 29.75 40.72
C ASP A 290 -9.50 30.28 41.91
N SER A 291 -10.08 30.44 43.12
CA SER A 291 -9.36 30.84 44.35
C SER A 291 -8.43 29.72 44.80
N TYR A 292 -8.93 28.50 44.85
CA TYR A 292 -8.14 27.34 45.20
C TYR A 292 -7.02 27.07 44.18
N ILE A 293 -7.29 27.30 42.90
CA ILE A 293 -6.27 27.22 41.84
C ILE A 293 -5.15 28.25 42.06
N ALA A 294 -5.48 29.46 42.50
CA ALA A 294 -4.49 30.48 42.84
C ALA A 294 -3.63 30.08 44.06
N GLU A 295 -4.25 29.55 45.11
CA GLU A 295 -3.52 29.02 46.29
C GLU A 295 -2.56 27.90 45.91
N LEU A 296 -2.99 26.97 45.05
CA LEU A 296 -2.12 25.89 44.53
C LEU A 296 -0.96 26.44 43.70
N ARG A 297 -1.20 27.50 42.93
CA ARG A 297 -0.13 28.16 42.15
C ARG A 297 0.93 28.72 43.11
N ASP A 298 0.55 29.53 44.09
CA ASP A 298 1.49 30.12 45.05
C ASP A 298 2.27 29.03 45.78
N LYS A 299 1.59 27.95 46.20
CA LYS A 299 2.20 26.80 46.85
C LYS A 299 3.31 26.19 45.99
N TYR A 300 3.00 25.79 44.74
CA TYR A 300 3.93 25.05 43.89
C TYR A 300 5.03 25.93 43.29
N GLU A 301 4.73 27.22 43.01
CA GLU A 301 5.74 28.17 42.55
C GLU A 301 6.77 28.45 43.67
N SER A 302 6.32 28.52 44.93
CA SER A 302 7.24 28.64 46.09
C SER A 302 8.13 27.42 46.30
N MET A 303 7.71 26.25 45.79
CA MET A 303 8.48 25.01 45.83
C MET A 303 9.42 24.86 44.61
N GLY A 304 9.49 25.84 43.71
CA GLY A 304 10.37 25.81 42.53
C GLY A 304 9.76 25.16 41.31
N TYR A 305 8.45 25.03 41.24
CA TYR A 305 7.77 24.52 40.04
C TYR A 305 7.20 25.63 39.17
N ILE A 306 7.20 25.42 37.84
CA ILE A 306 6.39 26.21 36.92
C ILE A 306 4.98 25.61 36.91
N PHE A 307 3.98 26.43 37.25
CA PHE A 307 2.58 26.00 37.28
C PHE A 307 1.86 26.32 35.99
N LEU A 308 1.57 25.27 35.20
CA LEU A 308 1.02 25.40 33.85
C LEU A 308 -0.45 24.99 33.80
N LEU A 309 -1.30 25.92 33.37
CA LEU A 309 -2.68 25.65 32.97
C LEU A 309 -2.85 25.73 31.46
N PRO A 310 -3.77 25.00 30.87
CA PRO A 310 -4.04 25.08 29.42
C PRO A 310 -4.84 26.34 29.09
N VAL A 311 -4.19 27.48 29.02
CA VAL A 311 -4.81 28.78 28.73
C VAL A 311 -4.41 29.25 27.32
N THR A 312 -5.33 29.90 26.60
CA THR A 312 -5.08 30.56 25.33
C THR A 312 -5.89 31.84 25.26
N ASN A 313 -5.24 32.98 25.06
CA ASN A 313 -5.88 34.30 25.03
C ASN A 313 -6.80 34.50 26.26
N GLU A 314 -6.27 34.26 27.46
CA GLU A 314 -6.96 34.36 28.77
C GLU A 314 -8.14 33.39 28.97
N LYS A 315 -8.44 32.53 28.01
CA LYS A 315 -9.50 31.52 28.10
C LYS A 315 -8.94 30.18 28.53
N GLY A 316 -9.57 29.54 29.50
CA GLY A 316 -9.25 28.19 29.93
C GLY A 316 -9.62 27.19 28.86
N MET A 317 -8.67 26.36 28.47
CA MET A 317 -8.81 25.26 27.52
C MET A 317 -8.72 23.93 28.28
N SER A 318 -8.54 22.82 27.56
CA SER A 318 -8.32 21.50 28.14
C SER A 318 -6.98 20.94 27.71
N TRP A 319 -6.40 20.09 28.54
CA TRP A 319 -5.32 19.21 28.07
C TRP A 319 -5.84 18.10 27.16
N ARG A 320 -4.97 17.50 26.36
CA ARG A 320 -5.29 16.30 25.57
C ARG A 320 -5.23 15.03 26.40
N TRP A 321 -4.50 15.06 27.51
CA TRP A 321 -4.33 13.94 28.43
C TRP A 321 -5.09 14.16 29.72
N SER A 322 -5.57 13.07 30.31
CA SER A 322 -6.17 13.11 31.66
C SER A 322 -5.08 13.31 32.73
N TRP A 323 -5.47 13.79 33.89
CA TRP A 323 -4.60 13.90 35.04
C TRP A 323 -3.89 12.57 35.36
N GLN A 324 -4.63 11.47 35.39
CA GLN A 324 -4.09 10.12 35.60
C GLN A 324 -3.02 9.76 34.59
N LYS A 325 -3.23 10.08 33.31
CA LYS A 325 -2.26 9.80 32.24
C LYS A 325 -0.99 10.63 32.42
N VAL A 326 -1.11 11.92 32.80
CA VAL A 326 0.09 12.73 33.06
C VAL A 326 0.84 12.18 34.28
N LYS A 327 0.15 11.78 35.36
CA LYS A 327 0.75 11.17 36.52
C LYS A 327 1.55 9.91 36.25
N THR A 328 1.07 9.06 35.30
CA THR A 328 1.67 7.75 35.02
C THR A 328 2.68 7.76 33.87
N THR A 329 2.60 8.76 32.98
CA THR A 329 3.42 8.81 31.74
C THR A 329 4.03 10.19 31.52
N ALA A 330 4.44 10.86 32.58
CA ALA A 330 5.08 12.18 32.52
C ALA A 330 6.37 12.21 31.71
N ASP A 331 7.09 11.11 31.69
CA ASP A 331 8.30 10.88 30.89
C ASP A 331 8.06 10.90 29.38
N GLU A 332 6.81 10.76 28.94
CA GLU A 332 6.39 10.90 27.53
C GLU A 332 6.04 12.36 27.15
N ILE A 333 6.38 13.34 28.02
CA ILE A 333 6.15 14.77 27.79
C ILE A 333 7.48 15.46 27.50
N ILE A 334 7.54 16.23 26.42
CA ILE A 334 8.63 17.14 26.07
C ILE A 334 8.28 18.52 26.60
N VAL A 335 9.16 19.08 27.40
CA VAL A 335 9.08 20.48 27.87
C VAL A 335 9.87 21.36 26.93
N ASN A 336 9.23 22.36 26.36
CA ASN A 336 9.86 23.30 25.43
C ASN A 336 9.78 24.71 26.00
N PHE A 337 10.93 25.31 26.25
CA PHE A 337 11.06 26.68 26.73
C PHE A 337 11.25 27.62 25.53
N ASN A 338 10.44 28.68 25.46
CA ASN A 338 10.58 29.74 24.48
C ASN A 338 10.58 31.09 25.20
N GLY A 339 11.76 31.52 25.63
CA GLY A 339 11.90 32.64 26.58
C GLY A 339 11.27 32.31 27.91
N SER A 340 10.30 33.11 28.36
CA SER A 340 9.51 32.88 29.58
C SER A 340 8.36 31.88 29.41
N ASP A 341 8.02 31.55 28.15
CA ASP A 341 6.89 30.69 27.86
C ASP A 341 7.29 29.22 27.86
N VAL A 342 6.45 28.40 28.52
CA VAL A 342 6.65 26.95 28.56
C VAL A 342 5.52 26.25 27.83
N SER A 343 5.89 25.37 26.92
CA SER A 343 4.95 24.57 26.15
C SER A 343 5.24 23.09 26.33
N LEU A 344 4.19 22.28 26.42
CA LEU A 344 4.27 20.84 26.62
C LEU A 344 3.85 20.10 25.34
N TYR A 345 4.66 19.14 24.92
CA TYR A 345 4.40 18.31 23.75
C TYR A 345 4.49 16.84 24.13
N LYS A 346 3.70 15.99 23.50
CA LYS A 346 3.85 14.55 23.66
C LYS A 346 5.06 14.07 22.87
N LYS A 347 5.79 13.08 23.36
CA LYS A 347 6.72 12.30 22.55
C LYS A 347 5.91 11.51 21.52
N GLN A 348 6.31 11.56 20.27
CA GLN A 348 5.78 10.72 19.21
C GLN A 348 6.83 9.66 18.92
N ARG A 349 6.53 8.41 19.28
CA ARG A 349 7.39 7.26 19.03
C ARG A 349 7.04 6.57 17.72
N PRO A 350 7.96 5.78 17.14
CA PRO A 350 7.66 4.95 15.98
C PRO A 350 6.48 4.01 16.25
N GLN A 351 5.71 3.67 15.21
CA GLN A 351 4.58 2.74 15.33
C GLN A 351 4.98 1.30 15.01
N LEU A 352 6.05 1.12 14.23
CA LEU A 352 6.55 -0.17 13.79
C LEU A 352 8.00 -0.33 14.25
N GLY A 353 8.20 -1.23 15.21
CA GLY A 353 9.54 -1.54 15.74
C GLY A 353 10.23 -0.36 16.39
N ASP A 354 11.54 -0.49 16.56
CA ASP A 354 12.39 0.51 17.23
C ASP A 354 12.85 1.64 16.30
N MET A 355 12.66 1.49 14.98
CA MET A 355 13.12 2.48 13.98
C MET A 355 12.06 3.52 13.66
N PRO A 356 12.45 4.78 13.45
CA PRO A 356 11.55 5.83 12.99
C PRO A 356 10.85 5.48 11.69
N SER A 357 9.52 5.68 11.66
CA SER A 357 8.68 5.40 10.50
C SER A 357 7.65 6.51 10.28
N LYS A 358 7.19 6.64 9.03
CA LYS A 358 6.20 7.63 8.63
C LYS A 358 5.06 7.00 7.84
N LYS A 359 3.84 7.49 8.06
CA LYS A 359 2.68 7.11 7.24
C LYS A 359 2.91 7.59 5.80
N PRO A 360 2.76 6.73 4.78
CA PRO A 360 2.89 7.14 3.39
C PRO A 360 1.85 8.21 3.03
N LYS A 361 2.26 9.13 2.15
CA LYS A 361 1.39 10.19 1.64
C LYS A 361 0.53 9.66 0.49
N SER A 362 -0.63 10.28 0.25
CA SER A 362 -1.50 9.93 -0.88
C SER A 362 -0.96 10.38 -2.24
N VAL A 363 -0.08 11.38 -2.31
CA VAL A 363 0.74 11.68 -3.49
C VAL A 363 2.04 10.92 -3.33
N PHE A 364 2.27 9.94 -4.19
CA PHE A 364 3.40 9.04 -4.11
C PHE A 364 4.55 9.62 -4.94
N TYR A 365 5.51 10.19 -4.25
CA TYR A 365 6.63 10.88 -4.90
C TYR A 365 7.94 10.66 -4.16
N ARG A 366 8.94 10.29 -4.94
CA ARG A 366 10.37 10.36 -4.63
C ARG A 366 11.13 10.59 -5.94
N PRO A 367 12.31 11.23 -5.92
CA PRO A 367 13.16 11.35 -7.11
C PRO A 367 13.50 9.99 -7.75
N GLU A 368 13.64 8.94 -6.92
CA GLU A 368 13.98 7.57 -7.31
C GLU A 368 12.85 6.88 -8.08
N TYR A 369 11.60 7.36 -8.00
CA TYR A 369 10.47 6.78 -8.74
C TYR A 369 10.47 7.13 -10.22
N SER A 370 11.40 7.97 -10.67
CA SER A 370 11.50 8.32 -12.08
C SER A 370 11.65 7.09 -12.97
N SER A 371 10.87 7.01 -14.06
CA SER A 371 10.94 5.94 -15.05
C SER A 371 12.35 5.76 -15.66
N GLY A 372 13.12 6.84 -15.74
CA GLY A 372 14.52 6.79 -16.15
C GLY A 372 15.40 5.96 -15.20
N ASN A 373 15.11 5.97 -13.89
CA ASN A 373 15.85 5.18 -12.92
C ASN A 373 15.58 3.68 -13.13
N GLY A 374 14.33 3.26 -13.36
CA GLY A 374 14.02 1.86 -13.64
C GLY A 374 14.81 1.32 -14.84
N LYS A 375 14.94 2.11 -15.91
CA LYS A 375 15.76 1.75 -17.07
C LYS A 375 17.25 1.69 -16.73
N ALA A 376 17.76 2.66 -15.99
CA ALA A 376 19.17 2.69 -15.58
C ALA A 376 19.52 1.51 -14.67
N GLU A 377 18.64 1.14 -13.74
CA GLU A 377 18.77 -0.02 -12.87
C GLU A 377 18.81 -1.32 -13.66
N LEU A 378 17.90 -1.51 -14.63
CA LEU A 378 17.87 -2.71 -15.47
C LEU A 378 19.16 -2.83 -16.28
N ILE A 379 19.63 -1.73 -16.88
CA ILE A 379 20.91 -1.69 -17.61
C ILE A 379 22.08 -1.99 -16.68
N SER A 380 22.05 -1.50 -15.44
CA SER A 380 23.09 -1.80 -14.44
C SER A 380 23.20 -3.30 -14.18
N VAL A 381 22.06 -4.00 -14.11
CA VAL A 381 22.03 -5.45 -13.87
C VAL A 381 22.35 -6.25 -15.14
N LEU A 382 21.73 -5.94 -16.28
CA LEU A 382 21.80 -6.75 -17.49
C LEU A 382 22.92 -6.34 -18.46
N GLY A 383 23.41 -5.11 -18.34
CA GLY A 383 24.43 -4.56 -19.23
C GLY A 383 23.86 -3.91 -20.49
N ASP A 384 22.56 -4.12 -20.80
CA ASP A 384 21.92 -3.61 -22.02
C ASP A 384 20.45 -3.25 -21.75
N SER A 385 19.86 -2.45 -22.69
CA SER A 385 18.46 -2.00 -22.65
C SER A 385 17.55 -3.01 -23.33
N LEU A 386 17.34 -4.17 -22.71
CA LEU A 386 16.55 -5.28 -23.26
C LEU A 386 15.03 -5.13 -23.04
N PHE A 387 14.58 -4.16 -22.25
CA PHE A 387 13.18 -3.92 -21.94
C PHE A 387 12.88 -2.42 -21.91
N GLY A 388 11.75 -2.00 -22.48
CA GLY A 388 11.48 -0.58 -22.76
C GLY A 388 11.17 0.26 -21.51
N TYR A 389 10.28 -0.25 -20.66
CA TYR A 389 9.68 0.53 -19.56
C TYR A 389 9.67 -0.25 -18.23
N PRO A 390 10.84 -0.62 -17.69
CA PRO A 390 10.88 -1.28 -16.39
C PRO A 390 10.46 -0.31 -15.28
N LYS A 391 9.65 -0.78 -14.34
CA LYS A 391 9.31 0.01 -13.16
C LYS A 391 10.54 0.25 -12.27
N PRO A 392 10.64 1.43 -11.66
CA PRO A 392 11.73 1.74 -10.72
C PRO A 392 11.69 0.81 -9.51
N LEU A 393 12.85 0.25 -9.16
CA LEU A 393 12.99 -0.69 -8.04
C LEU A 393 12.50 -0.07 -6.73
N ARG A 394 12.89 1.18 -6.45
CA ARG A 394 12.50 1.89 -5.23
C ARG A 394 10.98 2.05 -5.10
N LEU A 395 10.28 2.32 -6.20
CA LEU A 395 8.81 2.43 -6.18
C LEU A 395 8.18 1.11 -5.73
N ILE A 396 8.61 0.00 -6.32
CA ILE A 396 8.07 -1.32 -5.99
C ILE A 396 8.45 -1.71 -4.56
N SER A 397 9.68 -1.46 -4.14
CA SER A 397 10.13 -1.72 -2.76
C SER A 397 9.29 -0.96 -1.73
N ASP A 398 9.03 0.33 -1.95
CA ASP A 398 8.22 1.12 -1.03
C ASP A 398 6.74 0.65 -1.02
N LEU A 399 6.16 0.30 -2.17
CA LEU A 399 4.80 -0.27 -2.24
C LEU A 399 4.71 -1.62 -1.50
N LEU A 400 5.67 -2.53 -1.72
CA LEU A 400 5.72 -3.82 -1.04
C LEU A 400 5.99 -3.67 0.47
N SER A 401 6.84 -2.74 0.88
CA SER A 401 7.09 -2.44 2.30
C SER A 401 5.82 -2.00 3.03
N ILE A 402 4.93 -1.25 2.35
CA ILE A 402 3.65 -0.80 2.92
C ILE A 402 2.62 -1.93 2.95
N THR A 403 2.60 -2.80 1.96
CA THR A 403 1.50 -3.75 1.73
C THR A 403 1.80 -5.18 2.17
N SER A 404 3.07 -5.51 2.47
CA SER A 404 3.47 -6.86 2.88
C SER A 404 4.03 -6.91 4.31
N SER A 405 3.87 -8.03 4.97
CA SER A 405 4.62 -8.42 6.16
C SER A 405 5.91 -9.17 5.77
N LYS A 406 6.76 -9.49 6.74
CA LYS A 406 8.03 -10.18 6.51
C LYS A 406 7.90 -11.60 5.92
N ASP A 407 6.76 -12.25 6.09
CA ASP A 407 6.50 -13.62 5.65
C ASP A 407 5.45 -13.71 4.53
N SER A 408 5.09 -12.57 3.92
CA SER A 408 4.04 -12.49 2.89
C SER A 408 4.43 -13.23 1.61
N THR A 409 3.41 -13.81 0.95
CA THR A 409 3.51 -14.32 -0.41
C THR A 409 3.00 -13.24 -1.38
N ILE A 410 3.85 -12.85 -2.33
CA ILE A 410 3.61 -11.80 -3.31
C ILE A 410 3.40 -12.46 -4.67
N LEU A 411 2.42 -11.98 -5.43
CA LEU A 411 2.16 -12.44 -6.81
C LEU A 411 2.22 -11.24 -7.76
N ASP A 412 2.94 -11.42 -8.87
CA ASP A 412 2.92 -10.50 -10.00
C ASP A 412 2.74 -11.30 -11.30
N PHE A 413 1.56 -11.20 -11.89
CA PHE A 413 1.23 -11.92 -13.14
C PHE A 413 1.35 -11.04 -14.39
N PHE A 414 1.99 -9.89 -14.27
CA PHE A 414 2.50 -9.04 -15.33
C PHE A 414 3.97 -8.71 -15.09
N ALA A 415 4.79 -9.71 -14.79
CA ALA A 415 6.13 -9.55 -14.22
C ALA A 415 7.10 -8.76 -15.12
N GLY A 416 6.90 -8.73 -16.43
CA GLY A 416 7.70 -7.94 -17.36
C GLY A 416 9.20 -8.07 -17.12
N SER A 417 9.84 -7.01 -16.61
CA SER A 417 11.28 -7.04 -16.34
C SER A 417 11.68 -7.69 -15.00
N GLY A 418 10.73 -8.24 -14.22
CA GLY A 418 10.99 -8.92 -12.94
C GLY A 418 11.39 -8.00 -11.79
N THR A 419 10.98 -6.73 -11.83
CA THR A 419 11.29 -5.76 -10.77
C THR A 419 10.70 -6.16 -9.42
N THR A 420 9.51 -6.77 -9.42
CA THR A 420 8.81 -7.18 -8.20
C THR A 420 9.58 -8.22 -7.40
N LEU A 421 10.19 -9.21 -8.06
CA LEU A 421 11.03 -10.18 -7.38
C LEU A 421 12.34 -9.55 -6.88
N HIS A 422 12.99 -8.71 -7.68
CA HIS A 422 14.16 -7.95 -7.24
C HIS A 422 13.86 -7.14 -5.98
N ALA A 423 12.75 -6.39 -5.96
CA ALA A 423 12.32 -5.62 -4.80
C ALA A 423 12.03 -6.51 -3.57
N THR A 424 11.41 -7.67 -3.78
CA THR A 424 11.13 -8.64 -2.71
C THR A 424 12.40 -9.15 -2.07
N MET A 425 13.39 -9.54 -2.88
CA MET A 425 14.69 -10.03 -2.39
C MET A 425 15.48 -8.94 -1.66
N GLN A 426 15.44 -7.71 -2.17
CA GLN A 426 16.09 -6.57 -1.52
C GLN A 426 15.45 -6.29 -0.14
N LEU A 427 14.13 -6.25 -0.04
CA LEU A 427 13.44 -6.07 1.23
C LEU A 427 13.76 -7.18 2.24
N ASN A 428 13.83 -8.44 1.78
CA ASN A 428 14.24 -9.55 2.65
C ASN A 428 15.65 -9.35 3.19
N ALA A 429 16.58 -8.88 2.35
CA ALA A 429 17.95 -8.59 2.78
C ALA A 429 18.03 -7.41 3.76
N GLU A 430 17.20 -6.37 3.57
CA GLU A 430 17.19 -5.17 4.40
C GLU A 430 16.57 -5.39 5.79
N ASP A 431 15.47 -6.16 5.86
CA ASP A 431 14.69 -6.29 7.10
C ASP A 431 14.72 -7.70 7.72
N GLY A 432 15.47 -8.63 7.12
CA GLY A 432 15.52 -10.04 7.54
C GLY A 432 14.20 -10.78 7.33
N GLY A 433 13.42 -10.38 6.33
CA GLY A 433 12.15 -11.02 5.97
C GLY A 433 12.34 -12.30 5.16
N HIS A 434 11.27 -13.10 5.08
CA HIS A 434 11.20 -14.36 4.32
C HIS A 434 10.04 -14.29 3.30
N ARG A 435 9.81 -13.11 2.72
CA ARG A 435 8.78 -12.93 1.69
C ARG A 435 9.07 -13.84 0.50
N ARG A 436 8.02 -14.44 -0.04
CA ARG A 436 8.06 -15.25 -1.27
C ARG A 436 7.43 -14.46 -2.40
N CYS A 437 7.92 -14.67 -3.62
CA CYS A 437 7.39 -14.00 -4.80
C CYS A 437 7.11 -15.02 -5.89
N VAL A 438 5.92 -14.97 -6.46
CA VAL A 438 5.50 -15.73 -7.64
C VAL A 438 5.36 -14.74 -8.79
N LEU A 439 6.10 -14.95 -9.86
CA LEU A 439 6.04 -14.16 -11.08
C LEU A 439 5.42 -14.99 -12.20
N ALA A 440 4.59 -14.36 -13.04
CA ALA A 440 4.17 -14.96 -14.31
C ALA A 440 4.36 -13.95 -15.43
N THR A 441 4.94 -14.41 -16.55
CA THR A 441 5.13 -13.64 -17.79
C THR A 441 5.25 -14.57 -18.98
N ASN A 442 4.79 -14.12 -20.15
CA ASN A 442 5.05 -14.84 -21.39
C ASN A 442 6.53 -14.70 -21.81
N ASN A 443 6.93 -15.40 -22.84
CA ASN A 443 8.29 -15.32 -23.38
C ASN A 443 8.34 -14.65 -24.78
N GLU A 444 7.39 -13.77 -25.07
CA GLU A 444 7.43 -12.98 -26.29
C GLU A 444 8.72 -12.16 -26.36
N ASN A 445 9.40 -12.24 -27.51
CA ASN A 445 10.72 -11.63 -27.72
C ASN A 445 11.78 -12.03 -26.67
N GLY A 446 11.62 -13.19 -26.02
CA GLY A 446 12.53 -13.69 -25.00
C GLY A 446 12.48 -12.95 -23.66
N ILE A 447 11.36 -12.30 -23.35
CA ILE A 447 11.22 -11.49 -22.10
C ILE A 447 11.45 -12.35 -20.88
N CYS A 448 10.80 -13.52 -20.78
CA CYS A 448 10.94 -14.39 -19.61
C CYS A 448 12.38 -14.82 -19.39
N GLU A 449 13.05 -15.30 -20.45
CA GLU A 449 14.40 -15.86 -20.35
C GLU A 449 15.48 -14.80 -20.25
N ASN A 450 15.47 -13.82 -21.16
CA ASN A 450 16.60 -12.89 -21.32
C ASN A 450 16.49 -11.66 -20.42
N VAL A 451 15.30 -11.39 -19.88
CA VAL A 451 15.08 -10.23 -19.03
C VAL A 451 14.67 -10.65 -17.61
N THR A 452 13.49 -11.26 -17.45
CA THR A 452 12.93 -11.55 -16.11
C THR A 452 13.81 -12.52 -15.33
N TYR A 453 14.11 -13.68 -15.92
CA TYR A 453 14.96 -14.69 -15.29
C TYR A 453 16.40 -14.19 -15.10
N GLU A 454 17.01 -13.64 -16.17
CA GLU A 454 18.41 -13.24 -16.14
C GLU A 454 18.65 -12.08 -15.14
N ARG A 455 17.73 -11.10 -15.03
CA ARG A 455 17.78 -10.06 -13.99
C ARG A 455 17.83 -10.67 -12.60
N ASN A 456 16.88 -11.54 -12.29
CA ASN A 456 16.76 -12.10 -10.94
C ASN A 456 17.87 -13.10 -10.64
N ARG A 457 18.34 -13.86 -11.63
CA ARG A 457 19.53 -14.71 -11.50
C ARG A 457 20.76 -13.91 -11.10
N ARG A 458 21.02 -12.78 -11.79
CA ARG A 458 22.15 -11.90 -11.48
C ARG A 458 22.01 -11.26 -10.09
N VAL A 459 20.82 -10.84 -9.70
CA VAL A 459 20.58 -10.29 -8.37
C VAL A 459 20.85 -11.34 -7.28
N ILE A 460 20.49 -12.60 -7.50
CA ILE A 460 20.77 -13.68 -6.55
C ILE A 460 22.28 -13.99 -6.49
N GLN A 461 22.94 -14.11 -7.64
CA GLN A 461 24.31 -14.58 -7.72
C GLN A 461 25.36 -13.48 -7.60
N GLY A 462 24.98 -12.23 -7.78
CA GLY A 462 25.87 -11.09 -7.94
C GLY A 462 26.19 -10.81 -9.41
N TYR A 463 26.60 -9.59 -9.68
CA TYR A 463 26.92 -9.13 -11.03
C TYR A 463 27.91 -7.98 -11.02
N THR A 464 28.57 -7.78 -12.17
CA THR A 464 29.41 -6.61 -12.41
C THR A 464 28.66 -5.60 -13.23
N THR A 465 28.55 -4.36 -12.79
CA THR A 465 27.90 -3.29 -13.55
C THR A 465 28.71 -2.94 -14.81
N PRO A 466 28.09 -2.27 -15.80
CA PRO A 466 28.82 -1.78 -16.99
C PRO A 466 29.97 -0.82 -16.67
N LYS A 467 29.97 -0.24 -15.46
CA LYS A 467 31.07 0.63 -14.96
C LYS A 467 32.19 -0.13 -14.30
N GLY A 468 32.10 -1.46 -14.18
CA GLY A 468 33.08 -2.31 -13.52
C GLY A 468 32.94 -2.43 -12.00
N GLU A 469 31.80 -2.02 -11.44
CA GLU A 469 31.49 -2.15 -10.02
C GLU A 469 30.93 -3.54 -9.72
N GLU A 470 31.50 -4.24 -8.75
CA GLU A 470 31.00 -5.54 -8.29
C GLU A 470 29.83 -5.35 -7.33
N VAL A 471 28.68 -5.95 -7.64
CA VAL A 471 27.50 -5.99 -6.78
C VAL A 471 27.36 -7.39 -6.22
N PRO A 472 27.45 -7.57 -4.89
CA PRO A 472 27.35 -8.88 -4.26
C PRO A 472 25.94 -9.45 -4.46
N GLY A 473 25.86 -10.77 -4.59
CA GLY A 473 24.58 -11.47 -4.72
C GLY A 473 23.83 -11.59 -3.40
N LEU A 474 22.52 -11.76 -3.50
CA LEU A 474 21.61 -11.98 -2.38
C LEU A 474 21.37 -13.49 -2.13
N THR A 475 22.37 -14.35 -2.39
CA THR A 475 22.26 -15.82 -2.43
C THR A 475 21.89 -16.44 -1.09
N HIS A 476 22.39 -15.88 0.02
CA HIS A 476 22.21 -16.49 1.35
C HIS A 476 20.75 -16.56 1.80
N ASN A 477 19.85 -15.81 1.18
CA ASN A 477 18.47 -15.69 1.61
C ASN A 477 17.45 -15.87 0.48
N ASN A 478 17.81 -16.37 -0.71
CA ASN A 478 16.87 -16.49 -1.81
C ASN A 478 17.18 -17.65 -2.75
N GLN A 479 16.14 -18.33 -3.19
CA GLN A 479 16.18 -19.35 -4.22
C GLN A 479 15.02 -19.17 -5.20
N ILE A 480 15.14 -19.66 -6.42
CA ILE A 480 14.12 -19.55 -7.44
C ILE A 480 13.87 -20.90 -8.14
N GLY A 481 12.63 -21.33 -8.16
CA GLY A 481 12.12 -22.39 -9.03
C GLY A 481 11.50 -21.81 -10.31
N ARG A 482 11.62 -22.49 -11.44
CA ARG A 482 11.02 -22.13 -12.71
C ARG A 482 10.05 -23.19 -13.17
N ALA A 483 8.92 -22.77 -13.74
CA ALA A 483 7.93 -23.63 -14.36
C ALA A 483 7.42 -23.03 -15.68
N HIS A 484 6.95 -23.89 -16.56
CA HIS A 484 6.14 -23.53 -17.75
C HIS A 484 4.66 -23.82 -17.47
N VAL A 485 3.76 -23.09 -18.13
CA VAL A 485 2.31 -23.36 -18.16
C VAL A 485 1.80 -23.45 -19.59
#